data_b9d9d470fc705ac706cd7ef4ca1f666b
#
_entry.id   b9d9d470fc705ac706cd7ef4ca1f666b
#
_cell.length_a   1.000
_cell.length_b   1.000
_cell.length_c   1.000
_cell.angle_alpha   90.00
_cell.angle_beta   90.00
_cell.angle_gamma   90.00
#
_symmetry.space_group_name_H-M   'P 1'
#
loop_
_entity.id
_entity.type
_entity.pdbx_description
1 polymer ?
#
loop_
_entity_poly.entity_id
_entity_poly.type
_entity_poly.pdbx_seq_one_letter_code
_entity_poly.pdbx_strand_id
1 'polypeptide(L)'
;MPWKVESVMDARRAFINDWLQKKQDFTFEAICATHGISRQVGYKWVARFLDGGLANMVDRSRAPVHRPHTTPEETVDAIVALRKRFPHYGPRKIRVTLEGLHPKVHWPAASTIGDLLKARGLVAERKRRRRTPASSQPLAAATAPNIVWSADYKGAFKVGDRWIHPLTITDNATRFLLCVHGVDAESDELAWPLFERTFHEYGLPWRIRTDNGSPFATRGLAGLSQLSVRWTRLGIIHERIDPGKPQQNGRHERMHRTLKAQTARPAKPTAAEQQLAFDEFRMHYNTERPHEAIGQKTPNSVYQSSSRSMPQELPDPDYPDDFNVRRLTKNGELRWNSESIYLATVLRREAIGIEPIEDGLHHLWFGHVYLGQLREKQKGANEFIANRS
;
A
#
# COMPACT_ATOMS: atom_id res chain seq x y z
N MET A 1 -27.83 -47.87 -25.42
CA MET A 1 -26.81 -46.86 -25.64
C MET A 1 -27.51 -45.51 -25.59
N PRO A 2 -27.26 -44.69 -24.59
CA PRO A 2 -27.93 -43.38 -24.50
C PRO A 2 -27.05 -42.33 -25.20
N TRP A 3 -27.31 -42.09 -26.48
CA TRP A 3 -26.88 -40.84 -27.09
C TRP A 3 -27.77 -39.74 -26.56
N LYS A 4 -27.37 -39.09 -25.45
CA LYS A 4 -28.03 -37.90 -24.97
C LYS A 4 -27.62 -36.75 -25.90
N VAL A 5 -28.62 -35.95 -26.30
CA VAL A 5 -28.39 -34.68 -26.98
C VAL A 5 -27.58 -33.78 -26.04
N GLU A 6 -26.32 -33.58 -26.36
CA GLU A 6 -25.39 -32.87 -25.46
C GLU A 6 -25.51 -31.35 -25.55
N SER A 7 -26.12 -30.82 -26.62
CA SER A 7 -26.27 -29.39 -26.83
C SER A 7 -27.57 -29.00 -27.53
N VAL A 8 -28.02 -27.74 -27.31
CA VAL A 8 -29.15 -27.13 -28.02
C VAL A 8 -28.95 -27.15 -29.55
N MET A 9 -27.70 -27.07 -30.01
CA MET A 9 -27.35 -27.11 -31.42
C MET A 9 -27.57 -28.51 -32.01
N ASP A 10 -27.27 -29.57 -31.26
CA ASP A 10 -27.47 -30.95 -31.71
C ASP A 10 -28.96 -31.28 -31.81
N ALA A 11 -29.78 -30.77 -30.86
CA ALA A 11 -31.23 -30.90 -30.97
C ALA A 11 -31.80 -30.19 -32.21
N ARG A 12 -31.30 -29.01 -32.57
CA ARG A 12 -31.69 -28.30 -33.79
C ARG A 12 -31.27 -29.03 -35.04
N ARG A 13 -30.07 -29.60 -35.06
CA ARG A 13 -29.59 -30.44 -36.18
C ARG A 13 -30.43 -31.68 -36.34
N ALA A 14 -30.74 -32.38 -35.26
CA ALA A 14 -31.60 -33.55 -35.28
C ALA A 14 -32.98 -33.23 -35.83
N PHE A 15 -33.60 -32.13 -35.42
CA PHE A 15 -34.89 -31.65 -35.94
C PHE A 15 -34.85 -31.39 -37.46
N ILE A 16 -33.83 -30.67 -37.93
CA ILE A 16 -33.67 -30.39 -39.36
C ILE A 16 -33.44 -31.67 -40.20
N ASN A 17 -32.63 -32.59 -39.68
CA ASN A 17 -32.40 -33.88 -40.36
C ASN A 17 -33.72 -34.68 -40.45
N ASP A 18 -34.49 -34.77 -39.38
CA ASP A 18 -35.76 -35.44 -39.38
C ASP A 18 -36.76 -34.75 -40.32
N TRP A 19 -36.79 -33.42 -40.36
CA TRP A 19 -37.64 -32.69 -41.31
C TRP A 19 -37.26 -32.98 -42.77
N LEU A 20 -35.97 -33.01 -43.11
CA LEU A 20 -35.51 -33.29 -44.47
C LEU A 20 -35.83 -34.71 -44.91
N GLN A 21 -35.70 -35.68 -44.02
CA GLN A 21 -35.93 -37.10 -44.32
C GLN A 21 -37.40 -37.50 -44.31
N LYS A 22 -38.19 -36.94 -43.39
CA LYS A 22 -39.55 -37.41 -43.10
C LYS A 22 -40.66 -36.49 -43.61
N LYS A 23 -40.34 -35.36 -44.25
CA LYS A 23 -41.33 -34.37 -44.71
C LYS A 23 -42.34 -34.88 -45.75
N GLN A 24 -42.06 -36.05 -46.40
CA GLN A 24 -42.95 -36.68 -47.36
C GLN A 24 -43.96 -37.61 -46.65
N ASP A 25 -43.56 -38.25 -45.56
CA ASP A 25 -44.28 -39.32 -44.90
C ASP A 25 -45.09 -38.84 -43.66
N PHE A 26 -44.64 -37.71 -43.05
CA PHE A 26 -45.19 -37.18 -41.83
C PHE A 26 -45.58 -35.71 -41.97
N THR A 27 -46.64 -35.33 -41.24
CA THR A 27 -47.03 -33.92 -41.15
C THR A 27 -45.98 -33.12 -40.41
N PHE A 28 -45.83 -31.84 -40.74
CA PHE A 28 -44.89 -30.95 -40.04
C PHE A 28 -45.14 -30.85 -38.53
N GLU A 29 -46.44 -30.95 -38.18
CA GLU A 29 -46.86 -30.95 -36.78
C GLU A 29 -46.36 -32.19 -36.03
N ALA A 30 -46.45 -33.37 -36.64
CA ALA A 30 -45.98 -34.61 -36.05
C ALA A 30 -44.44 -34.58 -35.84
N ILE A 31 -43.71 -34.04 -36.82
CA ILE A 31 -42.22 -33.86 -36.67
C ILE A 31 -41.88 -32.90 -35.54
N CYS A 32 -42.57 -31.76 -35.43
CA CYS A 32 -42.37 -30.82 -34.31
C CYS A 32 -42.70 -31.45 -32.95
N ALA A 33 -43.80 -32.22 -32.86
CA ALA A 33 -44.20 -32.93 -31.64
C ALA A 33 -43.15 -33.93 -31.16
N THR A 34 -42.52 -34.66 -32.10
CA THR A 34 -41.43 -35.63 -31.81
C THR A 34 -40.21 -34.97 -31.14
N HIS A 35 -39.92 -33.69 -31.49
CA HIS A 35 -38.87 -32.91 -30.93
C HIS A 35 -39.29 -31.99 -29.76
N GLY A 36 -40.56 -32.08 -29.33
CA GLY A 36 -41.13 -31.27 -28.19
C GLY A 36 -41.16 -29.77 -28.47
N ILE A 37 -41.29 -29.35 -29.74
CA ILE A 37 -41.29 -27.92 -30.12
C ILE A 37 -42.67 -27.56 -30.79
N SER A 38 -43.05 -26.29 -30.67
CA SER A 38 -44.23 -25.77 -31.36
C SER A 38 -43.96 -25.61 -32.86
N ARG A 39 -45.05 -25.63 -33.69
CA ARG A 39 -44.94 -25.38 -35.14
C ARG A 39 -44.24 -24.05 -35.45
N GLN A 40 -44.50 -22.99 -34.68
CA GLN A 40 -43.85 -21.70 -34.88
C GLN A 40 -42.30 -21.80 -34.69
N VAL A 41 -41.86 -22.51 -33.67
CA VAL A 41 -40.42 -22.77 -33.43
C VAL A 41 -39.85 -23.64 -34.57
N GLY A 42 -40.56 -24.64 -35.01
CA GLY A 42 -40.17 -25.46 -36.15
C GLY A 42 -40.00 -24.64 -37.43
N TYR A 43 -41.00 -23.84 -37.84
CA TYR A 43 -40.87 -22.97 -39.03
C TYR A 43 -39.71 -21.97 -38.91
N LYS A 44 -39.50 -21.40 -37.72
CA LYS A 44 -38.34 -20.50 -37.48
C LYS A 44 -37.02 -21.17 -37.79
N TRP A 45 -36.83 -22.43 -37.36
CA TRP A 45 -35.57 -23.12 -37.57
C TRP A 45 -35.42 -23.62 -39.01
N VAL A 46 -36.50 -24.08 -39.64
CA VAL A 46 -36.48 -24.43 -41.06
C VAL A 46 -36.14 -23.23 -41.93
N ALA A 47 -36.79 -22.07 -41.70
CA ALA A 47 -36.49 -20.85 -42.43
C ALA A 47 -35.04 -20.41 -42.28
N ARG A 48 -34.46 -20.50 -41.08
CA ARG A 48 -33.03 -20.17 -40.85
C ARG A 48 -32.07 -21.16 -41.54
N PHE A 49 -32.45 -22.44 -41.58
CA PHE A 49 -31.68 -23.44 -42.27
C PHE A 49 -31.70 -23.23 -43.80
N LEU A 50 -32.85 -22.89 -44.35
CA LEU A 50 -32.97 -22.60 -45.79
C LEU A 50 -32.24 -21.31 -46.19
N ASP A 51 -32.16 -20.31 -45.30
CA ASP A 51 -31.48 -19.03 -45.53
C ASP A 51 -29.95 -19.12 -45.50
N GLY A 52 -29.37 -19.95 -44.64
CA GLY A 52 -27.91 -20.03 -44.51
C GLY A 52 -27.36 -21.32 -43.93
N GLY A 53 -28.09 -22.42 -44.06
CA GLY A 53 -27.68 -23.73 -43.61
C GLY A 53 -27.51 -23.85 -42.11
N LEU A 54 -26.68 -24.80 -41.69
CA LEU A 54 -26.40 -25.06 -40.28
C LEU A 54 -25.75 -23.87 -39.55
N ALA A 55 -25.05 -23.02 -40.29
CA ALA A 55 -24.40 -21.82 -39.68
C ALA A 55 -25.43 -20.82 -39.13
N ASN A 56 -26.60 -20.70 -39.76
CA ASN A 56 -27.66 -19.79 -39.31
C ASN A 56 -28.53 -20.34 -38.15
N MET A 57 -28.24 -21.53 -37.66
CA MET A 57 -28.99 -22.16 -36.54
C MET A 57 -28.48 -21.73 -35.16
N VAL A 58 -27.45 -20.89 -35.10
CA VAL A 58 -26.95 -20.27 -33.86
C VAL A 58 -27.98 -19.25 -33.38
N ASP A 59 -28.09 -19.07 -32.05
CA ASP A 59 -28.96 -18.04 -31.51
C ASP A 59 -28.45 -16.63 -31.90
N ARG A 60 -29.32 -15.84 -32.50
CA ARG A 60 -29.02 -14.46 -32.81
C ARG A 60 -29.03 -13.65 -31.53
N SER A 61 -28.16 -12.65 -31.42
CA SER A 61 -28.17 -11.70 -30.33
C SER A 61 -29.56 -11.09 -30.14
N ARG A 62 -30.05 -11.08 -28.92
CA ARG A 62 -31.31 -10.41 -28.54
C ARG A 62 -31.10 -8.93 -28.17
N ALA A 63 -29.87 -8.45 -28.28
CA ALA A 63 -29.55 -7.06 -27.98
C ALA A 63 -30.22 -6.13 -29.01
N PRO A 64 -30.74 -4.98 -28.57
CA PRO A 64 -31.32 -3.98 -29.47
C PRO A 64 -30.31 -3.56 -30.55
N VAL A 65 -30.76 -3.42 -31.79
CA VAL A 65 -29.94 -2.96 -32.91
C VAL A 65 -29.50 -1.51 -32.67
N HIS A 66 -30.41 -0.69 -32.13
CA HIS A 66 -30.14 0.70 -31.77
C HIS A 66 -29.91 0.80 -30.27
N ARG A 67 -28.73 1.30 -29.87
CA ARG A 67 -28.30 1.46 -28.48
C ARG A 67 -27.89 2.91 -28.22
N PRO A 68 -28.85 3.83 -27.97
CA PRO A 68 -28.58 5.26 -27.86
C PRO A 68 -27.63 5.62 -26.68
N HIS A 69 -27.52 4.73 -25.67
CA HIS A 69 -26.65 4.94 -24.49
C HIS A 69 -25.29 4.22 -24.59
N THR A 70 -24.90 3.75 -25.80
CA THR A 70 -23.57 3.18 -25.97
C THR A 70 -22.50 4.26 -25.85
N THR A 71 -21.49 4.01 -25.01
CA THR A 71 -20.36 4.93 -24.85
C THR A 71 -19.67 5.11 -26.22
N PRO A 72 -19.43 6.35 -26.69
CA PRO A 72 -18.74 6.62 -27.95
C PRO A 72 -17.36 5.95 -27.98
N GLU A 73 -16.95 5.46 -29.15
CA GLU A 73 -15.68 4.73 -29.30
C GLU A 73 -14.47 5.60 -28.95
N GLU A 74 -14.48 6.89 -29.27
CA GLU A 74 -13.44 7.87 -28.86
C GLU A 74 -13.26 7.90 -27.32
N THR A 75 -14.38 7.86 -26.58
CA THR A 75 -14.37 7.80 -25.10
C THR A 75 -13.78 6.48 -24.60
N VAL A 76 -14.14 5.37 -25.27
CA VAL A 76 -13.60 4.05 -24.95
C VAL A 76 -12.10 4.00 -25.20
N ASP A 77 -11.64 4.53 -26.32
CA ASP A 77 -10.23 4.57 -26.68
C ASP A 77 -9.40 5.40 -25.68
N ALA A 78 -9.90 6.54 -25.25
CA ALA A 78 -9.25 7.34 -24.21
C ALA A 78 -9.15 6.57 -22.87
N ILE A 79 -10.20 5.85 -22.47
CA ILE A 79 -10.20 4.98 -21.28
C ILE A 79 -9.15 3.87 -21.40
N VAL A 80 -9.10 3.22 -22.56
CA VAL A 80 -8.16 2.12 -22.87
C VAL A 80 -6.73 2.63 -22.90
N ALA A 81 -6.48 3.78 -23.54
CA ALA A 81 -5.16 4.40 -23.61
C ALA A 81 -4.63 4.74 -22.22
N LEU A 82 -5.46 5.36 -21.36
CA LEU A 82 -5.08 5.69 -20.00
C LEU A 82 -4.83 4.40 -19.17
N ARG A 83 -5.63 3.35 -19.37
CA ARG A 83 -5.43 2.06 -18.71
C ARG A 83 -4.13 1.39 -19.14
N LYS A 84 -3.74 1.47 -20.41
CA LYS A 84 -2.47 0.95 -20.92
C LYS A 84 -1.28 1.74 -20.35
N ARG A 85 -1.38 3.07 -20.26
CA ARG A 85 -0.37 3.95 -19.65
C ARG A 85 -0.21 3.67 -18.16
N PHE A 86 -1.32 3.44 -17.43
CA PHE A 86 -1.34 3.18 -15.99
C PHE A 86 -2.06 1.87 -15.65
N PRO A 87 -1.40 0.72 -15.84
CA PRO A 87 -2.03 -0.61 -15.68
C PRO A 87 -2.63 -0.88 -14.28
N HIS A 88 -2.19 -0.12 -13.27
CA HIS A 88 -2.64 -0.27 -11.87
C HIS A 88 -3.80 0.67 -11.50
N TYR A 89 -4.26 1.52 -12.42
CA TYR A 89 -5.40 2.40 -12.15
C TYR A 89 -6.71 1.60 -12.25
N GLY A 90 -7.52 1.65 -11.20
CA GLY A 90 -8.89 1.15 -11.25
C GLY A 90 -9.83 2.17 -11.91
N PRO A 91 -11.08 1.75 -12.22
CA PRO A 91 -12.05 2.60 -12.93
C PRO A 91 -12.27 3.98 -12.31
N ARG A 92 -12.32 4.09 -10.97
CA ARG A 92 -12.48 5.38 -10.27
C ARG A 92 -11.31 6.33 -10.54
N LYS A 93 -10.08 5.82 -10.52
CA LYS A 93 -8.88 6.64 -10.80
C LYS A 93 -8.82 7.07 -12.25
N ILE A 94 -9.14 6.16 -13.17
CA ILE A 94 -9.21 6.46 -14.62
C ILE A 94 -10.20 7.60 -14.85
N ARG A 95 -11.41 7.51 -14.27
CA ARG A 95 -12.42 8.54 -14.38
C ARG A 95 -11.92 9.90 -13.91
N VAL A 96 -11.42 9.99 -12.68
CA VAL A 96 -10.93 11.24 -12.09
C VAL A 96 -9.77 11.83 -12.88
N THR A 97 -8.86 10.99 -13.36
CA THR A 97 -7.73 11.45 -14.21
C THR A 97 -8.23 12.02 -15.53
N LEU A 98 -9.19 11.36 -16.19
CA LEU A 98 -9.78 11.84 -17.44
C LEU A 98 -10.59 13.12 -17.24
N GLU A 99 -11.36 13.22 -16.15
CA GLU A 99 -12.07 14.46 -15.77
C GLU A 99 -11.10 15.63 -15.57
N GLY A 100 -9.94 15.38 -14.98
CA GLY A 100 -8.90 16.41 -14.81
C GLY A 100 -8.22 16.80 -16.12
N LEU A 101 -7.94 15.85 -17.01
CA LEU A 101 -7.31 16.10 -18.31
C LEU A 101 -8.28 16.79 -19.32
N HIS A 102 -9.54 16.41 -19.28
CA HIS A 102 -10.58 16.85 -20.22
C HIS A 102 -11.86 17.25 -19.49
N PRO A 103 -11.85 18.39 -18.77
CA PRO A 103 -12.97 18.77 -17.88
C PRO A 103 -14.28 19.10 -18.61
N LYS A 104 -14.22 19.34 -19.93
CA LYS A 104 -15.41 19.61 -20.75
C LYS A 104 -16.08 18.35 -21.28
N VAL A 105 -15.47 17.17 -21.13
CA VAL A 105 -15.99 15.89 -21.61
C VAL A 105 -16.77 15.20 -20.52
N HIS A 106 -17.96 14.70 -20.84
CA HIS A 106 -18.75 13.89 -19.91
C HIS A 106 -18.24 12.44 -19.91
N TRP A 107 -17.60 12.03 -18.82
CA TRP A 107 -17.04 10.68 -18.67
C TRP A 107 -18.04 9.72 -18.04
N PRO A 108 -18.08 8.44 -18.48
CA PRO A 108 -18.98 7.44 -17.93
C PRO A 108 -18.74 7.19 -16.44
N ALA A 109 -19.75 6.62 -15.77
CA ALA A 109 -19.61 6.18 -14.39
C ALA A 109 -18.49 5.14 -14.23
N ALA A 110 -17.87 5.08 -13.05
CA ALA A 110 -16.77 4.15 -12.78
C ALA A 110 -17.17 2.67 -12.97
N SER A 111 -18.43 2.31 -12.75
CA SER A 111 -18.97 0.98 -13.07
C SER A 111 -18.89 0.68 -14.57
N THR A 112 -19.39 1.60 -15.40
CA THR A 112 -19.34 1.49 -16.87
C THR A 112 -17.90 1.38 -17.37
N ILE A 113 -16.98 2.21 -16.86
CA ILE A 113 -15.55 2.10 -17.18
C ILE A 113 -15.02 0.71 -16.79
N GLY A 114 -15.44 0.16 -15.64
CA GLY A 114 -15.06 -1.19 -15.21
C GLY A 114 -15.53 -2.28 -16.18
N ASP A 115 -16.77 -2.18 -16.66
CA ASP A 115 -17.36 -3.13 -17.61
C ASP A 115 -16.68 -3.02 -18.98
N LEU A 116 -16.40 -1.81 -19.47
CA LEU A 116 -15.65 -1.57 -20.72
C LEU A 116 -14.25 -2.19 -20.66
N LEU A 117 -13.52 -1.97 -19.55
CA LEU A 117 -12.19 -2.57 -19.38
C LEU A 117 -12.24 -4.08 -19.28
N LYS A 118 -13.27 -4.65 -18.67
CA LYS A 118 -13.49 -6.10 -18.60
C LYS A 118 -13.79 -6.68 -19.98
N ALA A 119 -14.67 -6.05 -20.75
CA ALA A 119 -15.00 -6.44 -22.12
C ALA A 119 -13.79 -6.41 -23.06
N ARG A 120 -12.84 -5.49 -22.82
CA ARG A 120 -11.57 -5.39 -23.59
C ARG A 120 -10.45 -6.28 -23.02
N GLY A 121 -10.73 -7.17 -22.06
CA GLY A 121 -9.73 -8.09 -21.46
C GLY A 121 -8.66 -7.40 -20.59
N LEU A 122 -8.87 -6.14 -20.19
CA LEU A 122 -7.91 -5.34 -19.42
C LEU A 122 -8.08 -5.47 -17.90
N VAL A 123 -8.88 -6.41 -17.43
CA VAL A 123 -9.10 -6.68 -16.00
C VAL A 123 -8.63 -8.10 -15.67
N ALA A 124 -7.57 -8.21 -14.88
CA ALA A 124 -7.11 -9.50 -14.38
C ALA A 124 -8.07 -10.05 -13.30
N GLU A 125 -8.28 -11.36 -13.28
CA GLU A 125 -9.06 -12.03 -12.23
C GLU A 125 -8.41 -11.81 -10.86
N ARG A 126 -9.22 -11.37 -9.89
CA ARG A 126 -8.77 -11.18 -8.52
C ARG A 126 -8.95 -12.46 -7.72
N LYS A 127 -7.84 -13.04 -7.25
CA LYS A 127 -7.90 -14.06 -6.20
C LYS A 127 -8.52 -13.45 -4.93
N ARG A 128 -9.57 -14.06 -4.40
CA ARG A 128 -10.18 -13.65 -3.13
C ARG A 128 -9.14 -13.78 -2.01
N ARG A 129 -8.83 -12.67 -1.33
CA ARG A 129 -8.00 -12.66 -0.14
C ARG A 129 -8.88 -12.68 1.10
N ARG A 130 -8.47 -13.44 2.13
CA ARG A 130 -9.09 -13.33 3.46
C ARG A 130 -8.96 -11.88 3.96
N ARG A 131 -10.04 -11.32 4.49
CA ARG A 131 -10.00 -10.04 5.19
C ARG A 131 -9.32 -10.26 6.53
N THR A 132 -8.26 -9.51 6.82
CA THR A 132 -7.65 -9.44 8.15
C THR A 132 -8.50 -8.51 9.01
N PRO A 133 -8.86 -8.88 10.26
CA PRO A 133 -9.59 -8.00 11.16
C PRO A 133 -8.82 -6.69 11.41
N ALA A 134 -9.55 -5.63 11.74
CA ALA A 134 -8.94 -4.38 12.19
C ALA A 134 -8.24 -4.59 13.54
N SER A 135 -7.16 -3.83 13.80
CA SER A 135 -6.48 -3.87 15.11
C SER A 135 -7.41 -3.34 16.21
N SER A 136 -7.45 -4.03 17.36
CA SER A 136 -8.20 -3.62 18.54
C SER A 136 -7.57 -2.44 19.31
N GLN A 137 -6.29 -2.14 19.06
CA GLN A 137 -5.57 -1.00 19.64
C GLN A 137 -5.08 -0.10 18.49
N PRO A 138 -5.76 1.01 18.23
CA PRO A 138 -5.36 1.91 17.17
C PRO A 138 -4.11 2.69 17.59
N LEU A 139 -3.11 2.72 16.70
CA LEU A 139 -1.98 3.62 16.78
C LEU A 139 -2.44 5.09 16.59
N ALA A 140 -1.54 6.05 16.86
CA ALA A 140 -1.86 7.47 16.72
C ALA A 140 -2.53 7.78 15.38
N ALA A 141 -3.62 8.55 15.42
CA ALA A 141 -4.34 8.95 14.22
C ALA A 141 -3.52 10.00 13.45
N ALA A 142 -3.32 9.79 12.16
CA ALA A 142 -2.72 10.77 11.27
C ALA A 142 -3.83 11.73 10.77
N THR A 143 -4.14 12.73 11.57
CA THR A 143 -5.25 13.67 11.32
C THR A 143 -4.86 14.84 10.42
N ALA A 144 -3.58 15.18 10.36
CA ALA A 144 -3.03 16.26 9.55
C ALA A 144 -1.64 15.88 9.01
N PRO A 145 -1.13 16.62 7.99
CA PRO A 145 0.24 16.44 7.51
C PRO A 145 1.25 16.50 8.67
N ASN A 146 2.30 15.70 8.57
CA ASN A 146 3.43 15.65 9.51
C ASN A 146 3.11 15.22 10.95
N ILE A 147 1.88 14.81 11.25
CA ILE A 147 1.57 14.21 12.57
C ILE A 147 2.21 12.82 12.66
N VAL A 148 2.05 11.98 11.65
CA VAL A 148 2.65 10.64 11.63
C VAL A 148 3.26 10.38 10.25
N TRP A 149 4.56 10.21 10.20
CA TRP A 149 5.21 9.58 9.05
C TRP A 149 5.36 8.09 9.29
N SER A 150 5.35 7.29 8.23
CA SER A 150 5.77 5.89 8.29
C SER A 150 7.04 5.70 7.50
N ALA A 151 7.97 4.93 8.08
CA ALA A 151 9.19 4.51 7.40
C ALA A 151 9.28 2.99 7.40
N ASP A 152 9.74 2.43 6.29
CA ASP A 152 9.83 0.98 6.12
C ASP A 152 10.78 0.65 4.96
N TYR A 153 11.45 -0.50 5.06
CA TYR A 153 12.21 -1.07 3.96
C TYR A 153 11.32 -1.95 3.10
N LYS A 154 11.30 -1.67 1.81
CA LYS A 154 10.66 -2.56 0.85
C LYS A 154 11.58 -3.72 0.56
N GLY A 155 11.36 -4.87 1.15
CA GLY A 155 12.21 -6.06 1.04
C GLY A 155 13.09 -6.12 -0.21
N ALA A 156 14.33 -6.55 -0.02
CA ALA A 156 15.39 -6.50 -1.01
C ALA A 156 15.05 -7.15 -2.35
N PHE A 157 15.65 -6.66 -3.42
CA PHE A 157 15.65 -7.29 -4.74
C PHE A 157 16.96 -6.99 -5.48
N LYS A 158 17.29 -7.81 -6.46
CA LYS A 158 18.51 -7.66 -7.25
C LYS A 158 18.38 -6.57 -8.32
N VAL A 159 19.43 -5.74 -8.43
CA VAL A 159 19.64 -4.75 -9.49
C VAL A 159 21.04 -5.02 -10.04
N GLY A 160 21.14 -5.60 -11.23
CA GLY A 160 22.38 -6.21 -11.67
C GLY A 160 22.83 -7.29 -10.70
N ASP A 161 24.05 -7.21 -10.21
CA ASP A 161 24.61 -8.18 -9.25
C ASP A 161 24.44 -7.76 -7.77
N ARG A 162 23.87 -6.59 -7.50
CA ARG A 162 23.74 -6.05 -6.15
C ARG A 162 22.34 -6.25 -5.59
N TRP A 163 22.24 -6.48 -4.28
CA TRP A 163 20.99 -6.39 -3.54
C TRP A 163 20.71 -4.94 -3.16
N ILE A 164 19.51 -4.48 -3.44
CA ILE A 164 19.06 -3.13 -3.08
C ILE A 164 17.89 -3.25 -2.12
N HIS A 165 17.96 -2.48 -1.03
CA HIS A 165 16.94 -2.35 0.01
C HIS A 165 16.30 -0.96 -0.07
N PRO A 166 15.14 -0.78 -0.71
CA PRO A 166 14.53 0.55 -0.80
C PRO A 166 13.96 1.01 0.53
N LEU A 167 14.56 2.07 1.10
CA LEU A 167 13.97 2.81 2.21
C LEU A 167 12.89 3.74 1.66
N THR A 168 11.73 3.72 2.28
CA THR A 168 10.61 4.60 1.92
C THR A 168 10.09 5.33 3.14
N ILE A 169 9.77 6.61 2.98
CA ILE A 169 9.18 7.46 4.03
C ILE A 169 7.92 8.10 3.46
N THR A 170 6.79 7.98 4.16
CA THR A 170 5.49 8.51 3.71
C THR A 170 4.79 9.29 4.81
N ASP A 171 4.12 10.37 4.46
CA ASP A 171 3.14 11.02 5.33
C ASP A 171 1.83 10.22 5.34
N ASN A 172 1.37 9.86 6.54
CA ASN A 172 0.20 8.99 6.70
C ASN A 172 -1.14 9.68 6.46
N ALA A 173 -1.23 10.99 6.63
CA ALA A 173 -2.46 11.75 6.40
C ALA A 173 -2.68 11.95 4.90
N THR A 174 -1.71 12.52 4.23
CA THR A 174 -1.80 12.95 2.83
C THR A 174 -1.38 11.89 1.82
N ARG A 175 -0.75 10.80 2.25
CA ARG A 175 -0.11 9.78 1.40
C ARG A 175 1.11 10.28 0.65
N PHE A 176 1.61 11.47 0.96
CA PHE A 176 2.77 12.04 0.30
C PHE A 176 4.01 11.15 0.53
N LEU A 177 4.67 10.79 -0.54
CA LEU A 177 5.85 9.94 -0.53
C LEU A 177 7.09 10.83 -0.45
N LEU A 178 7.61 10.98 0.78
CA LEU A 178 8.72 11.89 1.10
C LEU A 178 10.06 11.37 0.57
N CYS A 179 10.30 10.07 0.71
CA CYS A 179 11.54 9.43 0.29
C CYS A 179 11.28 8.07 -0.33
N VAL A 180 11.99 7.77 -1.40
CA VAL A 180 12.24 6.42 -1.93
C VAL A 180 13.69 6.36 -2.33
N HIS A 181 14.50 5.58 -1.62
CA HIS A 181 15.92 5.47 -1.94
C HIS A 181 16.43 4.04 -1.74
N GLY A 182 17.14 3.53 -2.74
CA GLY A 182 17.76 2.22 -2.68
C GLY A 182 19.09 2.27 -1.95
N VAL A 183 19.24 1.44 -0.91
CA VAL A 183 20.50 1.28 -0.18
C VAL A 183 20.99 -0.16 -0.24
N ASP A 184 22.27 -0.38 -0.02
CA ASP A 184 22.89 -1.72 -0.11
C ASP A 184 22.61 -2.60 1.11
N ALA A 185 22.24 -2.00 2.25
CA ALA A 185 21.92 -2.71 3.49
C ALA A 185 20.94 -1.91 4.36
N GLU A 186 20.24 -2.59 5.24
CA GLU A 186 19.35 -2.00 6.24
C GLU A 186 20.19 -1.65 7.49
N SER A 187 20.85 -0.50 7.49
CA SER A 187 21.70 -0.04 8.59
C SER A 187 21.42 1.42 8.99
N ASP A 188 21.79 1.79 10.21
CA ASP A 188 21.70 3.15 10.74
C ASP A 188 22.51 4.14 9.90
N GLU A 189 23.72 3.74 9.49
CA GLU A 189 24.66 4.58 8.75
C GLU A 189 24.12 4.97 7.37
N LEU A 190 23.39 4.06 6.72
CA LEU A 190 22.77 4.30 5.41
C LEU A 190 21.41 4.96 5.52
N ALA A 191 20.66 4.71 6.59
CA ALA A 191 19.34 5.29 6.79
C ALA A 191 19.39 6.75 7.25
N TRP A 192 20.30 7.09 8.17
CA TRP A 192 20.33 8.43 8.77
C TRP A 192 20.48 9.56 7.74
N PRO A 193 21.40 9.53 6.77
CA PRO A 193 21.53 10.60 5.78
C PRO A 193 20.25 10.81 4.96
N LEU A 194 19.46 9.76 4.75
CA LEU A 194 18.19 9.84 4.03
C LEU A 194 17.12 10.52 4.88
N PHE A 195 17.05 10.21 6.18
CA PHE A 195 16.17 10.91 7.11
C PHE A 195 16.57 12.37 7.25
N GLU A 196 17.84 12.65 7.47
CA GLU A 196 18.38 14.00 7.62
C GLU A 196 18.05 14.87 6.39
N ARG A 197 18.31 14.37 5.17
CA ARG A 197 17.92 15.04 3.93
C ARG A 197 16.41 15.29 3.89
N THR A 198 15.61 14.29 4.25
CA THR A 198 14.14 14.39 4.24
C THR A 198 13.66 15.41 5.26
N PHE A 199 14.28 15.50 6.43
CA PHE A 199 13.97 16.49 7.45
C PHE A 199 14.34 17.92 7.02
N HIS A 200 15.45 18.09 6.33
CA HIS A 200 15.83 19.39 5.76
C HIS A 200 14.85 19.84 4.67
N GLU A 201 14.39 18.91 3.81
CA GLU A 201 13.49 19.23 2.70
C GLU A 201 12.06 19.49 3.15
N TYR A 202 11.55 18.73 4.13
CA TYR A 202 10.13 18.74 4.51
C TYR A 202 9.85 19.15 5.95
N GLY A 203 10.87 19.38 6.77
CA GLY A 203 10.75 19.61 8.20
C GLY A 203 10.51 18.33 8.99
N LEU A 204 10.33 18.46 10.32
CA LEU A 204 10.23 17.35 11.25
C LEU A 204 8.78 16.92 11.47
N PRO A 205 8.47 15.60 11.46
CA PRO A 205 7.18 15.10 11.92
C PRO A 205 7.07 15.08 13.44
N TRP A 206 5.87 14.88 13.96
CA TRP A 206 5.67 14.62 15.38
C TRP A 206 5.97 13.16 15.76
N ARG A 207 5.69 12.23 14.84
CA ARG A 207 5.89 10.79 15.05
C ARG A 207 6.45 10.12 13.81
N ILE A 208 7.31 9.12 14.03
CA ILE A 208 7.72 8.19 12.97
C ILE A 208 7.28 6.79 13.38
N ARG A 209 6.44 6.19 12.55
CA ARG A 209 5.95 4.82 12.70
C ARG A 209 6.80 3.87 11.87
N THR A 210 7.30 2.81 12.52
CA THR A 210 8.07 1.76 11.86
C THR A 210 7.60 0.38 12.32
N ASP A 211 8.14 -0.66 11.71
CA ASP A 211 8.13 -2.01 12.28
C ASP A 211 9.14 -2.11 13.45
N ASN A 212 9.30 -3.32 13.99
CA ASN A 212 10.24 -3.61 15.07
C ASN A 212 11.60 -4.14 14.56
N GLY A 213 11.85 -4.06 13.26
CA GLY A 213 13.09 -4.53 12.63
C GLY A 213 14.25 -3.54 12.76
N SER A 214 15.47 -4.06 12.63
CA SER A 214 16.66 -3.24 12.41
C SER A 214 16.52 -2.48 11.09
N PRO A 215 16.99 -1.22 10.99
CA PRO A 215 17.71 -0.43 12.01
C PRO A 215 16.80 0.43 12.90
N PHE A 216 15.47 0.30 12.79
CA PHE A 216 14.54 1.18 13.49
C PHE A 216 14.46 0.90 14.99
N ALA A 217 14.51 -0.38 15.37
CA ALA A 217 14.41 -0.81 16.75
C ALA A 217 15.42 -1.91 17.08
N THR A 218 15.73 -2.07 18.37
CA THR A 218 16.61 -3.11 18.89
C THR A 218 15.93 -3.88 20.05
N ARG A 219 16.56 -4.98 20.49
CA ARG A 219 16.14 -5.67 21.71
C ARG A 219 16.76 -5.08 22.99
N GLY A 220 17.50 -3.97 22.86
CA GLY A 220 18.14 -3.28 23.97
C GLY A 220 17.18 -2.48 24.83
N LEU A 221 17.74 -1.62 25.68
CA LEU A 221 17.01 -0.77 26.64
C LEU A 221 15.91 0.05 25.89
N ALA A 222 14.69 -0.10 26.35
CA ALA A 222 13.50 0.54 25.77
C ALA A 222 13.35 0.36 24.24
N GLY A 223 14.03 -0.65 23.65
CA GLY A 223 14.03 -0.88 22.20
C GLY A 223 14.77 0.17 21.38
N LEU A 224 15.58 1.02 22.00
CA LEU A 224 16.27 2.13 21.35
C LEU A 224 17.30 1.65 20.32
N SER A 225 17.32 2.28 19.17
CA SER A 225 18.35 2.20 18.12
C SER A 225 19.04 3.57 17.98
N GLN A 226 20.15 3.66 17.24
CA GLN A 226 20.79 4.94 16.96
C GLN A 226 19.84 5.93 16.23
N LEU A 227 19.00 5.43 15.33
CA LEU A 227 17.98 6.25 14.66
C LEU A 227 16.97 6.80 15.66
N SER A 228 16.41 5.95 16.53
CA SER A 228 15.41 6.38 17.51
C SER A 228 15.99 7.33 18.57
N VAL A 229 17.26 7.19 18.92
CA VAL A 229 17.98 8.15 19.77
C VAL A 229 18.02 9.53 19.10
N ARG A 230 18.42 9.60 17.83
CA ARG A 230 18.44 10.86 17.06
C ARG A 230 17.04 11.46 16.90
N TRP A 231 16.02 10.63 16.64
CA TRP A 231 14.63 11.11 16.56
C TRP A 231 14.14 11.67 17.91
N THR A 232 14.48 11.01 19.01
CA THR A 232 14.12 11.50 20.36
C THR A 232 14.75 12.86 20.64
N ARG A 233 16.00 13.08 20.28
CA ARG A 233 16.67 14.39 20.38
C ARG A 233 15.97 15.46 19.54
N LEU A 234 15.41 15.12 18.40
CA LEU A 234 14.60 16.01 17.55
C LEU A 234 13.15 16.19 18.06
N GLY A 235 12.81 15.62 19.22
CA GLY A 235 11.44 15.64 19.74
C GLY A 235 10.45 14.86 18.89
N ILE A 236 10.92 13.85 18.16
CA ILE A 236 10.09 12.96 17.34
C ILE A 236 9.81 11.68 18.13
N ILE A 237 8.53 11.35 18.30
CA ILE A 237 8.12 10.12 18.98
C ILE A 237 8.25 8.93 18.03
N HIS A 238 9.06 7.95 18.42
CA HIS A 238 9.12 6.67 17.69
C HIS A 238 7.94 5.79 18.07
N GLU A 239 7.06 5.49 17.11
CA GLU A 239 5.89 4.66 17.28
C GLU A 239 6.09 3.32 16.57
N ARG A 240 6.22 2.25 17.34
CA ARG A 240 6.40 0.89 16.80
C ARG A 240 5.05 0.20 16.61
N ILE A 241 4.88 -0.53 15.50
CA ILE A 241 3.71 -1.40 15.33
C ILE A 241 3.77 -2.57 16.29
N ASP A 242 2.61 -3.09 16.72
CA ASP A 242 2.55 -4.28 17.57
C ASP A 242 3.16 -5.49 16.85
N PRO A 243 3.91 -6.33 17.55
CA PRO A 243 4.42 -7.58 17.00
C PRO A 243 3.28 -8.43 16.40
N GLY A 244 3.48 -8.93 15.17
CA GLY A 244 2.50 -9.78 14.49
C GLY A 244 1.26 -9.04 13.94
N LYS A 245 1.22 -7.69 13.98
CA LYS A 245 0.11 -6.89 13.44
C LYS A 245 0.52 -6.04 12.22
N PRO A 246 0.92 -6.64 11.10
CA PRO A 246 1.36 -5.91 9.89
C PRO A 246 0.27 -4.99 9.34
N GLN A 247 -1.01 -5.26 9.62
CA GLN A 247 -2.12 -4.41 9.19
C GLN A 247 -2.03 -2.98 9.75
N GLN A 248 -1.32 -2.75 10.85
CA GLN A 248 -1.07 -1.41 11.39
C GLN A 248 -0.20 -0.57 10.45
N ASN A 249 0.60 -1.22 9.57
CA ASN A 249 1.36 -0.58 8.49
C ASN A 249 0.75 -0.83 7.08
N GLY A 250 -0.49 -1.31 6.99
CA GLY A 250 -1.14 -1.71 5.74
C GLY A 250 -1.27 -0.61 4.68
N ARG A 251 -1.13 0.66 5.08
CA ARG A 251 -1.06 1.82 4.15
C ARG A 251 0.25 1.81 3.39
N HIS A 252 1.35 1.62 4.11
CA HIS A 252 2.71 1.54 3.59
C HIS A 252 2.90 0.30 2.70
N GLU A 253 2.44 -0.86 3.14
CA GLU A 253 2.44 -2.09 2.35
C GLU A 253 1.74 -1.93 0.99
N ARG A 254 0.63 -1.19 0.95
CA ARG A 254 -0.10 -0.92 -0.30
C ARG A 254 0.72 -0.05 -1.24
N MET A 255 1.44 0.95 -0.74
CA MET A 255 2.37 1.75 -1.51
C MET A 255 3.53 0.89 -2.03
N HIS A 256 4.16 0.09 -1.19
CA HIS A 256 5.23 -0.85 -1.55
C HIS A 256 4.82 -1.82 -2.67
N ARG A 257 3.59 -2.33 -2.64
CA ARG A 257 3.09 -3.18 -3.73
C ARG A 257 3.06 -2.44 -5.07
N THR A 258 2.67 -1.17 -5.05
CA THR A 258 2.64 -0.33 -6.27
C THR A 258 4.06 -0.01 -6.72
N LEU A 259 4.95 0.37 -5.80
CA LEU A 259 6.37 0.62 -6.07
C LEU A 259 7.02 -0.59 -6.74
N LYS A 260 6.91 -1.78 -6.13
CA LYS A 260 7.48 -3.02 -6.68
C LYS A 260 6.97 -3.34 -8.08
N ALA A 261 5.68 -3.14 -8.32
CA ALA A 261 5.09 -3.44 -9.62
C ALA A 261 5.55 -2.49 -10.73
N GLN A 262 5.92 -1.25 -10.40
CA GLN A 262 6.31 -0.24 -11.38
C GLN A 262 7.83 -0.11 -11.55
N THR A 263 8.63 -0.45 -10.54
CA THR A 263 10.07 -0.17 -10.56
C THR A 263 10.97 -1.40 -10.42
N ALA A 264 10.44 -2.53 -9.91
CA ALA A 264 11.22 -3.74 -9.64
C ALA A 264 10.80 -4.96 -10.48
N ARG A 265 9.88 -4.76 -11.46
CA ARG A 265 9.40 -5.85 -12.33
C ARG A 265 9.22 -5.36 -13.78
N PRO A 266 10.29 -5.42 -14.59
CA PRO A 266 11.67 -5.79 -14.25
C PRO A 266 12.41 -4.71 -13.46
N ALA A 267 13.43 -5.12 -12.70
CA ALA A 267 14.39 -4.19 -12.11
C ALA A 267 15.27 -3.58 -13.20
N LYS A 268 15.85 -2.42 -12.93
CA LYS A 268 16.77 -1.76 -13.86
C LYS A 268 18.14 -2.43 -13.84
N PRO A 269 18.96 -2.26 -14.89
CA PRO A 269 20.30 -2.86 -14.98
C PRO A 269 21.28 -2.37 -13.93
N THR A 270 21.23 -1.08 -13.57
CA THR A 270 22.16 -0.44 -12.63
C THR A 270 21.45 0.22 -11.46
N ALA A 271 22.16 0.39 -10.33
CA ALA A 271 21.61 1.08 -9.16
C ALA A 271 21.23 2.55 -9.46
N ALA A 272 21.98 3.23 -10.32
CA ALA A 272 21.68 4.61 -10.72
C ALA A 272 20.38 4.68 -11.52
N GLU A 273 20.20 3.81 -12.52
CA GLU A 273 18.94 3.74 -13.28
C GLU A 273 17.76 3.31 -12.42
N GLN A 274 18.00 2.42 -11.44
CA GLN A 274 16.97 2.03 -10.48
C GLN A 274 16.57 3.19 -9.58
N GLN A 275 17.51 4.05 -9.16
CA GLN A 275 17.20 5.25 -8.39
C GLN A 275 16.42 6.27 -9.23
N LEU A 276 16.78 6.48 -10.49
CA LEU A 276 15.98 7.31 -11.39
C LEU A 276 14.53 6.79 -11.51
N ALA A 277 14.34 5.47 -11.62
CA ALA A 277 13.00 4.88 -11.66
C ALA A 277 12.24 5.07 -10.33
N PHE A 278 12.92 5.10 -9.18
CA PHE A 278 12.31 5.44 -7.89
C PHE A 278 11.92 6.91 -7.83
N ASP A 279 12.74 7.82 -8.34
CA ASP A 279 12.48 9.26 -8.35
C ASP A 279 11.31 9.59 -9.28
N GLU A 280 11.25 8.99 -10.47
CA GLU A 280 10.10 9.09 -11.40
C GLU A 280 8.82 8.54 -10.75
N PHE A 281 8.92 7.40 -10.06
CA PHE A 281 7.80 6.82 -9.33
C PHE A 281 7.31 7.78 -8.24
N ARG A 282 8.22 8.34 -7.42
CA ARG A 282 7.89 9.31 -6.36
C ARG A 282 7.19 10.53 -6.92
N MET A 283 7.73 11.10 -7.99
CA MET A 283 7.13 12.24 -8.67
C MET A 283 5.70 11.91 -9.16
N HIS A 284 5.54 10.86 -9.97
CA HIS A 284 4.24 10.42 -10.46
C HIS A 284 3.25 10.09 -9.32
N TYR A 285 3.72 9.40 -8.28
CA TYR A 285 2.91 9.03 -7.12
C TYR A 285 2.34 10.25 -6.40
N ASN A 286 3.13 11.31 -6.25
CA ASN A 286 2.75 12.52 -5.54
C ASN A 286 1.92 13.50 -6.40
N THR A 287 2.24 13.65 -7.68
CA THR A 287 1.69 14.74 -8.52
C THR A 287 0.55 14.31 -9.44
N GLU A 288 0.55 13.05 -9.90
CA GLU A 288 -0.41 12.60 -10.91
C GLU A 288 -1.39 11.54 -10.38
N ARG A 289 -0.99 10.76 -9.37
CA ARG A 289 -1.78 9.62 -8.91
C ARG A 289 -2.91 10.04 -7.97
N PRO A 290 -4.21 9.81 -8.32
CA PRO A 290 -5.32 10.04 -7.41
C PRO A 290 -5.34 9.01 -6.27
N HIS A 291 -5.68 9.44 -5.05
CA HIS A 291 -5.76 8.57 -3.89
C HIS A 291 -7.16 8.58 -3.25
N GLU A 292 -7.82 7.43 -3.20
CA GLU A 292 -9.17 7.28 -2.66
C GLU A 292 -9.29 7.78 -1.21
N ALA A 293 -8.26 7.54 -0.39
CA ALA A 293 -8.25 7.91 1.02
C ALA A 293 -8.19 9.43 1.28
N ILE A 294 -7.88 10.22 0.28
CA ILE A 294 -7.88 11.70 0.31
C ILE A 294 -8.82 12.29 -0.73
N GLY A 295 -9.95 11.60 -0.98
CA GLY A 295 -10.99 12.08 -1.89
C GLY A 295 -10.57 12.11 -3.35
N GLN A 296 -9.74 11.17 -3.80
CA GLN A 296 -9.18 11.09 -5.16
C GLN A 296 -8.27 12.27 -5.52
N LYS A 297 -7.85 13.07 -4.56
CA LYS A 297 -6.83 14.11 -4.78
C LYS A 297 -5.45 13.48 -4.93
N THR A 298 -4.49 14.24 -5.48
CA THR A 298 -3.09 13.85 -5.48
C THR A 298 -2.44 14.19 -4.14
N PRO A 299 -1.46 13.43 -3.64
CA PRO A 299 -0.76 13.74 -2.40
C PRO A 299 -0.20 15.17 -2.36
N ASN A 300 0.40 15.62 -3.46
CA ASN A 300 0.99 16.96 -3.57
C ASN A 300 -0.02 18.09 -3.41
N SER A 301 -1.28 17.87 -3.79
CA SER A 301 -2.33 18.89 -3.67
C SER A 301 -2.82 19.10 -2.23
N VAL A 302 -2.46 18.23 -1.29
CA VAL A 302 -2.93 18.26 0.10
C VAL A 302 -1.80 18.23 1.13
N TYR A 303 -0.55 17.97 0.70
CA TYR A 303 0.61 17.97 1.57
C TYR A 303 1.14 19.39 1.76
N GLN A 304 1.60 19.67 2.98
CA GLN A 304 2.32 20.89 3.35
C GLN A 304 3.52 20.49 4.22
N SER A 305 4.66 21.10 3.98
CA SER A 305 5.86 20.88 4.79
C SER A 305 5.63 21.26 6.25
N SER A 306 6.36 20.61 7.16
CA SER A 306 6.28 20.91 8.57
C SER A 306 6.88 22.28 8.89
N SER A 307 6.27 22.99 9.84
CA SER A 307 6.86 24.22 10.38
C SER A 307 8.04 23.96 11.35
N ARG A 308 8.21 22.69 11.77
CA ARG A 308 9.34 22.28 12.61
C ARG A 308 10.55 22.02 11.71
N SER A 309 11.48 22.96 11.65
CA SER A 309 12.69 22.83 10.85
C SER A 309 13.72 21.87 11.48
N MET A 310 14.53 21.24 10.62
CA MET A 310 15.69 20.47 11.07
C MET A 310 16.74 21.44 11.66
N PRO A 311 17.19 21.26 12.92
CA PRO A 311 18.25 22.07 13.50
C PRO A 311 19.61 21.76 12.87
N GLN A 312 20.54 22.70 12.93
CA GLN A 312 21.93 22.49 12.43
C GLN A 312 22.65 21.42 13.23
N GLU A 313 22.46 21.39 14.56
CA GLU A 313 22.99 20.39 15.45
C GLU A 313 21.84 19.72 16.20
N LEU A 314 22.01 18.41 16.47
CA LEU A 314 21.02 17.69 17.25
C LEU A 314 21.02 18.25 18.69
N PRO A 315 19.89 18.82 19.19
CA PRO A 315 19.81 19.35 20.54
C PRO A 315 19.87 18.23 21.59
N ASP A 316 20.26 18.53 22.80
CA ASP A 316 19.96 17.64 23.93
C ASP A 316 18.45 17.66 24.20
N PRO A 317 17.88 16.57 24.71
CA PRO A 317 16.48 16.58 25.12
C PRO A 317 16.23 17.59 26.26
N ASP A 318 15.11 18.28 26.20
CA ASP A 318 14.65 19.17 27.29
C ASP A 318 14.01 18.33 28.39
N TYR A 319 14.26 18.77 29.64
CA TYR A 319 13.70 18.14 30.82
C TYR A 319 13.06 19.20 31.74
N PRO A 320 12.05 18.83 32.54
CA PRO A 320 11.51 19.71 33.59
C PRO A 320 12.58 20.16 34.58
N ASP A 321 12.39 21.33 35.19
CA ASP A 321 13.37 21.96 36.11
C ASP A 321 13.66 21.11 37.36
N ASP A 322 12.73 20.26 37.77
CA ASP A 322 12.84 19.35 38.91
C ASP A 322 13.62 18.07 38.60
N PHE A 323 13.99 17.84 37.34
CA PHE A 323 14.80 16.68 36.94
C PHE A 323 16.28 16.96 37.16
N ASN A 324 17.00 15.97 37.70
CA ASN A 324 18.46 16.02 37.74
C ASN A 324 19.01 15.49 36.41
N VAL A 325 19.60 16.36 35.59
CA VAL A 325 20.15 15.96 34.28
C VAL A 325 21.60 15.51 34.42
N ARG A 326 21.91 14.32 33.93
CA ARG A 326 23.27 13.75 33.89
C ARG A 326 23.62 13.26 32.51
N ARG A 327 24.86 13.54 32.11
CA ARG A 327 25.40 13.01 30.84
C ARG A 327 26.07 11.65 31.06
N LEU A 328 25.70 10.66 30.26
CA LEU A 328 26.31 9.35 30.29
C LEU A 328 27.76 9.36 29.80
N THR A 329 28.54 8.42 30.29
CA THR A 329 29.92 8.22 29.85
C THR A 329 29.99 7.73 28.40
N LYS A 330 31.19 7.67 27.83
CA LYS A 330 31.45 7.06 26.50
C LYS A 330 31.05 5.58 26.38
N ASN A 331 30.86 4.92 27.53
CA ASN A 331 30.43 3.51 27.59
C ASN A 331 28.92 3.35 27.85
N GLY A 332 28.16 4.45 27.99
CA GLY A 332 26.72 4.40 28.31
C GLY A 332 26.42 4.16 29.79
N GLU A 333 27.31 4.63 30.67
CA GLU A 333 27.17 4.52 32.12
C GLU A 333 26.73 5.84 32.75
N LEU A 334 25.82 5.76 33.70
CA LEU A 334 25.41 6.86 34.56
C LEU A 334 26.33 6.89 35.80
N ARG A 335 26.93 8.04 36.10
CA ARG A 335 27.63 8.28 37.37
C ARG A 335 26.63 8.82 38.40
N TRP A 336 26.40 8.04 39.46
CA TRP A 336 25.44 8.36 40.53
C TRP A 336 26.00 7.95 41.90
N ASN A 337 26.03 8.90 42.84
CA ASN A 337 26.55 8.66 44.20
C ASN A 337 27.87 7.89 44.23
N SER A 338 28.87 8.37 43.47
CA SER A 338 30.20 7.77 43.35
C SER A 338 30.25 6.37 42.66
N GLU A 339 29.12 5.87 42.16
CA GLU A 339 29.04 4.61 41.43
C GLU A 339 28.86 4.87 39.94
N SER A 340 29.25 3.84 39.17
CA SER A 340 29.05 3.80 37.70
C SER A 340 28.02 2.71 37.36
N ILE A 341 26.87 3.13 36.86
CA ILE A 341 25.74 2.25 36.58
C ILE A 341 25.58 2.16 35.08
N TYR A 342 25.80 0.99 34.49
CA TYR A 342 25.60 0.76 33.06
C TYR A 342 24.13 0.82 32.69
N LEU A 343 23.77 1.67 31.72
CA LEU A 343 22.42 1.76 31.17
C LEU A 343 22.36 1.10 29.77
N ALA A 344 23.02 1.70 28.77
CA ALA A 344 23.07 1.16 27.43
C ALA A 344 24.12 1.90 26.57
N THR A 345 24.86 1.16 25.76
CA THR A 345 25.84 1.74 24.83
C THR A 345 25.21 2.66 23.78
N VAL A 346 23.96 2.41 23.38
CA VAL A 346 23.22 3.24 22.41
C VAL A 346 23.02 4.68 22.92
N LEU A 347 22.99 4.88 24.24
CA LEU A 347 22.83 6.17 24.92
C LEU A 347 24.16 6.81 25.33
N ARG A 348 25.29 6.32 24.81
CA ARG A 348 26.62 6.90 25.10
C ARG A 348 26.64 8.41 24.85
N ARG A 349 27.15 9.17 25.85
CA ARG A 349 27.26 10.63 25.80
C ARG A 349 25.93 11.38 25.70
N GLU A 350 24.79 10.69 25.85
CA GLU A 350 23.47 11.33 25.87
C GLU A 350 23.16 11.93 27.25
N ALA A 351 22.38 13.00 27.27
CA ALA A 351 21.86 13.61 28.49
C ALA A 351 20.60 12.85 28.95
N ILE A 352 20.59 12.38 30.20
CA ILE A 352 19.50 11.61 30.80
C ILE A 352 18.84 12.44 31.89
N GLY A 353 17.51 12.54 31.88
CA GLY A 353 16.70 13.12 32.95
C GLY A 353 16.46 12.10 34.06
N ILE A 354 16.68 12.51 35.30
CA ILE A 354 16.49 11.73 36.51
C ILE A 354 15.40 12.42 37.32
N GLU A 355 14.22 11.83 37.29
CA GLU A 355 13.03 12.32 37.99
C GLU A 355 13.01 11.75 39.41
N PRO A 356 13.06 12.57 40.48
CA PRO A 356 12.89 12.06 41.83
C PRO A 356 11.44 11.70 42.10
N ILE A 357 11.18 10.46 42.56
CA ILE A 357 9.83 9.97 42.87
C ILE A 357 9.60 9.92 44.37
N GLU A 358 10.53 9.30 45.12
CA GLU A 358 10.55 9.20 46.58
C GLU A 358 11.99 9.00 47.05
N ASP A 359 12.23 8.98 48.36
CA ASP A 359 13.57 8.81 48.93
C ASP A 359 14.25 7.54 48.38
N GLY A 360 15.36 7.77 47.64
CA GLY A 360 16.15 6.69 47.03
C GLY A 360 15.52 6.02 45.80
N LEU A 361 14.41 6.53 45.27
CA LEU A 361 13.79 6.05 44.05
C LEU A 361 13.68 7.13 43.00
N HIS A 362 14.23 6.86 41.82
CA HIS A 362 14.20 7.78 40.68
C HIS A 362 13.74 7.08 39.41
N HIS A 363 13.01 7.78 38.55
CA HIS A 363 12.76 7.38 37.19
C HIS A 363 13.82 7.96 36.24
N LEU A 364 14.27 7.14 35.31
CA LEU A 364 15.25 7.57 34.31
C LEU A 364 14.54 7.77 32.95
N TRP A 365 14.84 8.90 32.32
CA TRP A 365 14.25 9.31 31.06
C TRP A 365 15.30 9.70 30.03
N PHE A 366 15.06 9.35 28.76
CA PHE A 366 15.75 9.94 27.63
C PHE A 366 14.75 10.69 26.75
N GLY A 367 14.72 12.02 26.91
CA GLY A 367 13.64 12.84 26.40
C GLY A 367 12.30 12.34 26.91
N HIS A 368 11.41 11.95 26.00
CA HIS A 368 10.09 11.38 26.35
C HIS A 368 10.10 9.84 26.56
N VAL A 369 11.26 9.19 26.43
CA VAL A 369 11.37 7.74 26.55
C VAL A 369 11.72 7.34 27.96
N TYR A 370 10.82 6.61 28.61
CA TYR A 370 11.06 6.03 29.93
C TYR A 370 12.05 4.86 29.84
N LEU A 371 13.17 4.95 30.56
CA LEU A 371 14.23 3.96 30.54
C LEU A 371 14.11 2.93 31.65
N GLY A 372 13.53 3.28 32.79
CA GLY A 372 13.42 2.42 33.96
C GLY A 372 13.59 3.16 35.27
N GLN A 373 13.83 2.40 36.33
CA GLN A 373 13.97 2.92 37.69
C GLN A 373 15.41 2.76 38.21
N LEU A 374 15.89 3.79 38.92
CA LEU A 374 17.11 3.74 39.68
C LEU A 374 16.74 3.71 41.18
N ARG A 375 17.17 2.68 41.89
CA ARG A 375 16.98 2.51 43.35
C ARG A 375 18.31 2.68 44.06
N GLU A 376 18.37 3.64 44.99
CA GLU A 376 19.48 3.79 45.88
C GLU A 376 19.36 2.81 47.05
N LYS A 377 20.44 2.11 47.36
CA LYS A 377 20.49 1.17 48.49
C LYS A 377 21.29 1.78 49.62
N GLN A 378 20.74 1.75 50.83
CA GLN A 378 21.46 2.21 52.05
C GLN A 378 22.71 1.37 52.34
N LYS A 379 22.72 0.10 51.91
CA LYS A 379 23.89 -0.82 51.95
C LYS A 379 23.92 -1.62 50.63
N GLY A 380 25.07 -1.60 49.95
CA GLY A 380 25.27 -2.23 48.65
C GLY A 380 25.20 -1.28 47.49
N ALA A 381 25.39 -1.80 46.26
CA ALA A 381 25.38 -0.99 45.05
C ALA A 381 23.97 -0.54 44.68
N ASN A 382 23.83 0.65 44.08
CA ASN A 382 22.60 1.16 43.49
C ASN A 382 22.13 0.22 42.36
N GLU A 383 20.82 0.12 42.18
CA GLU A 383 20.23 -0.84 41.24
C GLU A 383 19.44 -0.13 40.13
N PHE A 384 19.78 -0.44 38.90
CA PHE A 384 18.97 -0.01 37.74
C PHE A 384 18.06 -1.14 37.27
N ILE A 385 16.75 -0.87 37.31
CA ILE A 385 15.71 -1.78 36.81
C ILE A 385 15.24 -1.26 35.47
N ALA A 386 15.72 -1.89 34.40
CA ALA A 386 15.43 -1.48 33.02
C ALA A 386 13.96 -1.69 32.65
N ASN A 387 13.40 -0.73 31.93
CA ASN A 387 12.15 -0.92 31.19
C ASN A 387 12.42 -1.85 30.00
N ARG A 388 11.95 -3.07 30.06
CA ARG A 388 11.98 -4.05 28.98
C ARG A 388 10.61 -4.07 28.30
N SER A 389 10.41 -3.13 27.35
CA SER A 389 9.19 -3.08 26.53
C SER A 389 9.27 -4.00 25.32
#